data_d8217f33751ed34b04f0cda9ea540bb5
#
_entry.id   d8217f33751ed34b04f0cda9ea540bb5
#
_cell.length_a   1.000
_cell.length_b   1.000
_cell.length_c   1.000
_cell.angle_alpha   90.00
_cell.angle_beta   90.00
_cell.angle_gamma   90.00
#
_symmetry.space_group_name_H-M   'P 1'
#
loop_
_entity.id
_entity.type
_entity.pdbx_description
1 polymer ?
#
loop_
_entity_poly.entity_id
_entity_poly.type
_entity_poly.pdbx_seq_one_letter_code
_entity_poly.pdbx_strand_id
1 'polypeptide(L)'
;MNQYENNTFTTKQWLQFFFVGLFPWVTVNSVFAELAVFNRYMPEGKELSSQAGLACQIANISLIYVYLRSIFQDRFITIEKTVYILLFLTIISCLTLSFLWQVTIGGHSIIILACTFSGGIVGILSIVTLYPWASNFQQPKAISALSTGTAASSLIGSLLGLIQGAGETTQRFSPFVYMFILSLLAIISAYCFYSLNNNNNNDINNKFNMDNDNDDDEGEKMKMYSNNNNVEKNNYNSKKNTSLLTINTNNDAKATLLIPNNNINNISKSLNWKRLIVYILMPVIVQFFNCSLNYALLPGIVPYLICGHQLTFWFTLLISFSNVFGRFISTFCQHNRMANLLPFLIFLMICLFTLAFILASSTPSIKRTGLIEILAGIGVAIFAGLNGYIESLVFLVPSRILKDENDQTKELGLQIVGVIGQVGAFIGTAATAGLVTESNTFHQC
;
A
#
# COMPACT_ATOMS: atom_id res chain seq x y z
N MET A 1 -29.81 -4.46 19.99
CA MET A 1 -28.82 -3.42 20.34
C MET A 1 -27.51 -4.13 20.69
N ASN A 2 -26.74 -4.28 19.74
CA ASN A 2 -25.31 -4.45 19.46
C ASN A 2 -24.38 -5.08 20.53
N GLN A 3 -24.27 -6.42 20.45
CA GLN A 3 -23.15 -7.19 21.02
C GLN A 3 -21.88 -7.19 20.14
N TYR A 4 -21.83 -6.37 19.08
CA TYR A 4 -20.76 -6.37 18.06
C TYR A 4 -19.57 -5.43 18.33
N GLU A 5 -19.52 -4.74 19.47
CA GLU A 5 -18.56 -3.64 19.68
C GLU A 5 -17.29 -3.97 20.48
N ASN A 6 -17.04 -5.20 20.91
CA ASN A 6 -15.95 -5.48 21.86
C ASN A 6 -14.70 -6.19 21.34
N ASN A 7 -14.48 -6.31 20.03
CA ASN A 7 -13.14 -6.71 19.57
C ASN A 7 -12.23 -5.47 19.50
N THR A 8 -11.68 -5.09 20.65
CA THR A 8 -10.70 -4.00 20.73
C THR A 8 -9.46 -4.36 19.91
N PHE A 9 -9.16 -3.55 18.88
CA PHE A 9 -7.94 -3.68 18.10
C PHE A 9 -6.70 -3.58 19.02
N THR A 10 -5.98 -4.67 19.14
CA THR A 10 -4.88 -4.80 20.09
C THR A 10 -3.59 -4.16 19.57
N THR A 11 -2.69 -3.75 20.48
CA THR A 11 -1.34 -3.28 20.10
C THR A 11 -0.56 -4.33 19.32
N LYS A 12 -0.76 -5.62 19.63
CA LYS A 12 -0.14 -6.72 18.87
C LYS A 12 -0.59 -6.73 17.43
N GLN A 13 -1.90 -6.59 17.16
CA GLN A 13 -2.43 -6.50 15.80
C GLN A 13 -1.88 -5.27 15.08
N TRP A 14 -1.82 -4.11 15.78
CA TRP A 14 -1.23 -2.90 15.21
C TRP A 14 0.20 -3.13 14.75
N LEU A 15 1.04 -3.74 15.58
CA LEU A 15 2.42 -4.08 15.23
C LEU A 15 2.50 -5.08 14.08
N GLN A 16 1.63 -6.09 14.03
CA GLN A 16 1.60 -7.02 12.92
C GLN A 16 1.28 -6.33 11.58
N PHE A 17 0.26 -5.46 11.55
CA PHE A 17 -0.06 -4.66 10.36
C PHE A 17 1.08 -3.70 9.98
N PHE A 18 1.74 -3.10 10.96
CA PHE A 18 2.92 -2.26 10.74
C PHE A 18 4.05 -3.05 10.07
N PHE A 19 4.39 -4.25 10.57
CA PHE A 19 5.41 -5.10 9.96
C PHE A 19 5.00 -5.58 8.56
N VAL A 20 3.74 -5.93 8.34
CA VAL A 20 3.25 -6.21 6.99
C VAL A 20 3.40 -4.99 6.07
N GLY A 21 3.19 -3.79 6.58
CA GLY A 21 3.41 -2.56 5.82
C GLY A 21 4.86 -2.30 5.42
N LEU A 22 5.86 -2.89 6.09
CA LEU A 22 7.27 -2.65 5.77
C LEU A 22 7.71 -3.23 4.43
N PHE A 23 7.27 -4.45 4.09
CA PHE A 23 7.86 -5.20 2.96
C PHE A 23 7.64 -4.56 1.57
N PRO A 24 6.54 -3.86 1.27
CA PRO A 24 6.25 -3.39 -0.08
C PRO A 24 7.36 -2.59 -0.74
N TRP A 25 7.91 -1.65 -0.02
CA TRP A 25 8.90 -0.72 -0.55
C TRP A 25 10.30 -0.93 0.00
N VAL A 26 10.54 -1.96 0.84
CA VAL A 26 11.84 -2.16 1.48
C VAL A 26 12.96 -2.33 0.47
N THR A 27 12.76 -3.11 -0.60
CA THR A 27 13.80 -3.34 -1.63
C THR A 27 14.14 -2.05 -2.37
N VAL A 28 13.14 -1.32 -2.86
CA VAL A 28 13.35 -0.08 -3.62
C VAL A 28 13.99 0.98 -2.75
N ASN A 29 13.43 1.24 -1.55
CA ASN A 29 13.95 2.24 -0.63
C ASN A 29 15.38 1.92 -0.20
N SER A 30 15.71 0.64 -0.08
CA SER A 30 17.06 0.18 0.28
C SER A 30 18.06 0.41 -0.82
N VAL A 31 17.69 0.11 -2.08
CA VAL A 31 18.55 0.42 -3.23
C VAL A 31 18.82 1.91 -3.30
N PHE A 32 17.78 2.74 -3.13
CA PHE A 32 17.96 4.22 -3.16
C PHE A 32 18.79 4.73 -1.98
N ALA A 33 18.69 4.13 -0.79
CA ALA A 33 19.53 4.49 0.36
C ALA A 33 21.01 4.10 0.13
N GLU A 34 21.26 2.97 -0.55
CA GLU A 34 22.59 2.46 -0.87
C GLU A 34 23.20 3.05 -2.14
N LEU A 35 22.50 3.90 -2.89
CA LEU A 35 23.02 4.48 -4.15
C LEU A 35 24.35 5.22 -3.96
N ALA A 36 24.55 5.88 -2.82
CA ALA A 36 25.83 6.53 -2.53
C ALA A 36 26.99 5.54 -2.50
N VAL A 37 26.73 4.31 -2.07
CA VAL A 37 27.69 3.21 -2.05
C VAL A 37 27.81 2.58 -3.43
N PHE A 38 26.69 2.19 -4.04
CA PHE A 38 26.70 1.57 -5.35
C PHE A 38 27.35 2.44 -6.42
N ASN A 39 27.11 3.75 -6.43
CA ASN A 39 27.72 4.69 -7.38
C ASN A 39 29.28 4.73 -7.29
N ARG A 40 29.86 4.28 -6.18
CA ARG A 40 31.33 4.21 -6.03
C ARG A 40 31.93 2.93 -6.63
N TYR A 41 31.17 1.84 -6.60
CA TYR A 41 31.68 0.51 -6.95
C TYR A 41 31.16 0.01 -8.30
N MET A 42 30.04 0.57 -8.78
CA MET A 42 29.41 0.14 -10.03
C MET A 42 29.91 0.92 -11.24
N PRO A 43 29.99 0.28 -12.41
CA PRO A 43 30.56 0.87 -13.61
C PRO A 43 29.76 2.09 -14.13
N GLU A 44 28.45 2.14 -13.90
CA GLU A 44 27.58 3.25 -14.31
C GLU A 44 27.79 4.51 -13.46
N GLY A 45 28.36 4.37 -12.26
CA GLY A 45 28.56 5.49 -11.35
C GLY A 45 27.23 6.21 -11.05
N LYS A 46 27.20 7.54 -11.21
CA LYS A 46 26.03 8.37 -10.90
C LYS A 46 24.81 8.08 -11.78
N GLU A 47 24.99 7.50 -12.96
CA GLU A 47 23.89 7.16 -13.87
C GLU A 47 23.01 6.02 -13.33
N LEU A 48 23.58 5.16 -12.47
CA LEU A 48 22.83 4.06 -11.83
C LEU A 48 21.57 4.57 -11.11
N SER A 49 21.62 5.76 -10.53
CA SER A 49 20.48 6.36 -9.82
C SER A 49 19.29 6.61 -10.74
N SER A 50 19.54 7.15 -11.94
CA SER A 50 18.48 7.40 -12.94
C SER A 50 17.97 6.10 -13.53
N GLN A 51 18.86 5.13 -13.81
CA GLN A 51 18.49 3.81 -14.31
C GLN A 51 17.66 3.02 -13.29
N ALA A 52 18.01 3.08 -12.01
CA ALA A 52 17.21 2.47 -10.93
C ALA A 52 15.81 3.12 -10.83
N GLY A 53 15.73 4.45 -10.94
CA GLY A 53 14.47 5.18 -11.00
C GLY A 53 13.60 4.74 -12.18
N LEU A 54 14.18 4.63 -13.36
CA LEU A 54 13.49 4.15 -14.56
C LEU A 54 13.02 2.70 -14.41
N ALA A 55 13.87 1.81 -13.88
CA ALA A 55 13.51 0.41 -13.62
C ALA A 55 12.30 0.32 -12.68
N CYS A 56 12.27 1.14 -11.62
CA CYS A 56 11.14 1.22 -10.70
C CYS A 56 9.86 1.72 -11.41
N GLN A 57 9.96 2.71 -12.31
CA GLN A 57 8.78 3.24 -13.02
C GLN A 57 8.24 2.28 -14.09
N ILE A 58 9.10 1.53 -14.78
CA ILE A 58 8.68 0.49 -15.73
C ILE A 58 7.84 -0.59 -15.01
N ALA A 59 8.08 -0.82 -13.74
CA ALA A 59 7.31 -1.77 -12.93
C ALA A 59 5.80 -1.41 -12.84
N ASN A 60 5.39 -0.18 -13.20
CA ASN A 60 3.96 0.19 -13.32
C ASN A 60 3.19 -0.67 -14.33
N ILE A 61 3.87 -1.33 -15.28
CA ILE A 61 3.24 -2.30 -16.17
C ILE A 61 2.53 -3.43 -15.39
N SER A 62 2.98 -3.71 -14.17
CA SER A 62 2.35 -4.70 -13.29
C SER A 62 0.91 -4.38 -12.91
N LEU A 63 0.45 -3.12 -13.05
CA LEU A 63 -0.94 -2.72 -12.83
C LEU A 63 -1.92 -3.43 -13.77
N ILE A 64 -1.44 -4.01 -14.88
CA ILE A 64 -2.23 -4.90 -15.74
C ILE A 64 -2.84 -6.08 -14.93
N TYR A 65 -2.21 -6.44 -13.81
CA TYR A 65 -2.73 -7.43 -12.86
C TYR A 65 -4.15 -7.11 -12.39
N VAL A 66 -4.44 -5.85 -12.06
CA VAL A 66 -5.77 -5.42 -11.60
C VAL A 66 -6.82 -5.69 -12.67
N TYR A 67 -6.49 -5.38 -13.93
CA TYR A 67 -7.36 -5.63 -15.08
C TYR A 67 -7.56 -7.15 -15.31
N LEU A 68 -6.48 -7.92 -15.30
CA LEU A 68 -6.56 -9.37 -15.48
C LEU A 68 -7.38 -10.02 -14.36
N ARG A 69 -7.21 -9.59 -13.11
CA ARG A 69 -7.96 -10.09 -11.99
C ARG A 69 -9.47 -9.82 -12.13
N SER A 70 -9.85 -8.63 -12.62
CA SER A 70 -11.25 -8.30 -12.87
C SER A 70 -11.90 -9.20 -13.93
N ILE A 71 -11.13 -9.63 -14.95
CA ILE A 71 -11.62 -10.56 -15.99
C ILE A 71 -11.75 -11.99 -15.46
N PHE A 72 -10.75 -12.47 -14.72
CA PHE A 72 -10.72 -13.85 -14.23
C PHE A 72 -11.55 -14.09 -12.96
N GLN A 73 -12.24 -13.06 -12.44
CA GLN A 73 -13.19 -13.12 -11.31
C GLN A 73 -12.66 -13.93 -10.11
N ASP A 74 -11.42 -13.68 -9.69
CA ASP A 74 -10.78 -14.29 -8.51
C ASP A 74 -10.63 -15.82 -8.52
N ARG A 75 -11.01 -16.52 -9.60
CA ARG A 75 -10.97 -17.98 -9.63
C ARG A 75 -9.57 -18.57 -9.45
N PHE A 76 -8.54 -17.87 -9.93
CA PHE A 76 -7.16 -18.39 -9.93
C PHE A 76 -6.22 -17.64 -8.97
N ILE A 77 -6.42 -16.32 -8.81
CA ILE A 77 -5.49 -15.46 -8.07
C ILE A 77 -6.26 -14.67 -7.00
N THR A 78 -6.23 -15.18 -5.77
CA THR A 78 -6.77 -14.45 -4.60
C THR A 78 -5.79 -13.37 -4.14
N ILE A 79 -6.28 -12.34 -3.43
CA ILE A 79 -5.44 -11.28 -2.83
C ILE A 79 -4.36 -11.91 -1.95
N GLU A 80 -4.73 -12.87 -1.11
CA GLU A 80 -3.80 -13.49 -0.16
C GLU A 80 -2.65 -14.22 -0.88
N LYS A 81 -2.96 -15.01 -1.93
CA LYS A 81 -1.93 -15.68 -2.74
C LYS A 81 -0.99 -14.66 -3.39
N THR A 82 -1.54 -13.55 -3.89
CA THR A 82 -0.74 -12.47 -4.46
C THR A 82 0.20 -11.89 -3.42
N VAL A 83 -0.28 -11.59 -2.22
CA VAL A 83 0.57 -11.05 -1.14
C VAL A 83 1.70 -12.03 -0.78
N TYR A 84 1.43 -13.35 -0.73
CA TYR A 84 2.50 -14.34 -0.51
C TYR A 84 3.55 -14.34 -1.62
N ILE A 85 3.12 -14.20 -2.89
CA ILE A 85 4.05 -14.08 -4.03
C ILE A 85 4.90 -12.81 -3.89
N LEU A 86 4.30 -11.67 -3.52
CA LEU A 86 5.00 -10.41 -3.35
C LEU A 86 6.01 -10.47 -2.19
N LEU A 87 5.64 -11.08 -1.07
CA LEU A 87 6.55 -11.33 0.06
C LEU A 87 7.75 -12.20 -0.34
N PHE A 88 7.49 -13.30 -1.05
CA PHE A 88 8.52 -14.18 -1.56
C PHE A 88 9.47 -13.43 -2.53
N LEU A 89 8.91 -12.62 -3.43
CA LEU A 89 9.68 -11.82 -4.36
C LEU A 89 10.56 -10.78 -3.66
N THR A 90 10.05 -10.17 -2.58
CA THR A 90 10.83 -9.24 -1.74
C THR A 90 12.01 -9.93 -1.07
N ILE A 91 11.76 -11.09 -0.43
CA ILE A 91 12.82 -11.85 0.26
C ILE A 91 13.90 -12.26 -0.73
N ILE A 92 13.51 -12.81 -1.89
CA ILE A 92 14.48 -13.22 -2.92
C ILE A 92 15.26 -12.01 -3.44
N SER A 93 14.61 -10.88 -3.72
CA SER A 93 15.28 -9.67 -4.21
C SER A 93 16.31 -9.14 -3.21
N CYS A 94 15.96 -9.07 -1.91
CA CYS A 94 16.89 -8.64 -0.88
C CYS A 94 18.06 -9.62 -0.69
N LEU A 95 17.80 -10.92 -0.73
CA LEU A 95 18.86 -11.94 -0.66
C LEU A 95 19.76 -11.89 -1.91
N THR A 96 19.19 -11.76 -3.11
CA THR A 96 19.96 -11.62 -4.35
C THR A 96 20.87 -10.40 -4.30
N LEU A 97 20.35 -9.25 -3.87
CA LEU A 97 21.17 -8.04 -3.68
C LEU A 97 22.25 -8.26 -2.59
N SER A 98 21.94 -8.97 -1.51
CA SER A 98 22.94 -9.26 -0.48
C SER A 98 24.16 -9.99 -1.06
N PHE A 99 23.95 -11.02 -1.84
CA PHE A 99 25.05 -11.87 -2.33
C PHE A 99 25.64 -11.40 -3.67
N LEU A 100 24.86 -10.79 -4.55
CA LEU A 100 25.21 -10.57 -5.95
C LEU A 100 25.29 -9.09 -6.35
N TRP A 101 25.25 -8.14 -5.41
CA TRP A 101 25.24 -6.72 -5.72
C TRP A 101 26.46 -6.24 -6.54
N GLN A 102 27.63 -6.93 -6.42
CA GLN A 102 28.86 -6.61 -7.16
C GLN A 102 28.92 -7.22 -8.55
N VAL A 103 28.00 -8.12 -8.88
CA VAL A 103 28.01 -8.83 -10.17
C VAL A 103 27.52 -7.91 -11.27
N THR A 104 28.37 -7.66 -12.26
CA THR A 104 28.04 -6.91 -13.47
C THR A 104 27.99 -7.84 -14.67
N ILE A 105 27.05 -7.60 -15.58
CA ILE A 105 26.86 -8.36 -16.82
C ILE A 105 27.02 -7.40 -17.99
N GLY A 106 28.00 -7.65 -18.87
CA GLY A 106 28.27 -6.75 -20.00
C GLY A 106 28.68 -5.33 -19.62
N GLY A 107 29.27 -5.15 -18.43
CA GLY A 107 29.64 -3.82 -17.91
C GLY A 107 28.46 -3.04 -17.29
N HIS A 108 27.34 -3.71 -17.03
CA HIS A 108 26.14 -3.12 -16.43
C HIS A 108 25.72 -3.82 -15.14
N SER A 109 25.17 -3.07 -14.19
CA SER A 109 24.68 -3.55 -12.88
C SER A 109 23.27 -4.14 -13.00
N ILE A 110 23.09 -5.10 -13.91
CA ILE A 110 21.78 -5.68 -14.29
C ILE A 110 21.08 -6.27 -13.06
N ILE A 111 21.81 -6.85 -12.11
CA ILE A 111 21.23 -7.47 -10.91
C ILE A 111 20.56 -6.40 -10.02
N ILE A 112 21.24 -5.26 -9.83
CA ILE A 112 20.66 -4.14 -9.05
C ILE A 112 19.39 -3.63 -9.74
N LEU A 113 19.45 -3.43 -11.06
CA LEU A 113 18.30 -2.94 -11.85
C LEU A 113 17.14 -3.95 -11.85
N ALA A 114 17.42 -5.24 -11.99
CA ALA A 114 16.40 -6.29 -11.97
C ALA A 114 15.73 -6.41 -10.59
N CYS A 115 16.50 -6.32 -9.51
CA CYS A 115 15.96 -6.32 -8.15
C CYS A 115 15.17 -5.04 -7.85
N THR A 116 15.59 -3.89 -8.38
CA THR A 116 14.84 -2.63 -8.27
C THR A 116 13.52 -2.70 -9.03
N PHE A 117 13.51 -3.24 -10.23
CA PHE A 117 12.30 -3.51 -11.02
C PHE A 117 11.36 -4.46 -10.28
N SER A 118 11.88 -5.58 -9.76
CA SER A 118 11.13 -6.53 -8.94
C SER A 118 10.53 -5.86 -7.67
N GLY A 119 11.33 -5.07 -6.96
CA GLY A 119 10.87 -4.30 -5.82
C GLY A 119 9.81 -3.26 -6.19
N GLY A 120 9.93 -2.64 -7.38
CA GLY A 120 8.91 -1.76 -7.95
C GLY A 120 7.57 -2.49 -8.16
N ILE A 121 7.60 -3.70 -8.76
CA ILE A 121 6.41 -4.55 -8.92
C ILE A 121 5.76 -4.82 -7.55
N VAL A 122 6.57 -5.20 -6.56
CA VAL A 122 6.08 -5.47 -5.20
C VAL A 122 5.44 -4.21 -4.60
N GLY A 123 6.12 -3.07 -4.68
CA GLY A 123 5.62 -1.80 -4.14
C GLY A 123 4.27 -1.40 -4.75
N ILE A 124 4.19 -1.45 -6.08
CA ILE A 124 3.00 -1.03 -6.84
C ILE A 124 1.83 -1.98 -6.61
N LEU A 125 2.04 -3.29 -6.73
CA LEU A 125 0.96 -4.27 -6.55
C LEU A 125 0.49 -4.35 -5.10
N SER A 126 1.36 -4.12 -4.12
CA SER A 126 0.94 -4.12 -2.72
C SER A 126 -0.02 -2.99 -2.38
N ILE A 127 0.04 -1.85 -3.04
CA ILE A 127 -0.95 -0.78 -2.83
C ILE A 127 -2.35 -1.25 -3.21
N VAL A 128 -2.49 -1.96 -4.33
CA VAL A 128 -3.79 -2.44 -4.83
C VAL A 128 -4.23 -3.77 -4.23
N THR A 129 -3.41 -4.41 -3.42
CA THR A 129 -3.73 -5.68 -2.75
C THR A 129 -3.82 -5.56 -1.24
N LEU A 130 -2.86 -4.90 -0.57
CA LEU A 130 -2.81 -4.85 0.89
C LEU A 130 -3.84 -3.91 1.51
N TYR A 131 -4.14 -2.76 0.89
CA TYR A 131 -5.17 -1.87 1.44
C TYR A 131 -6.57 -2.49 1.37
N PRO A 132 -7.00 -3.11 0.23
CA PRO A 132 -8.23 -3.90 0.22
C PRO A 132 -8.23 -5.04 1.24
N TRP A 133 -7.13 -5.82 1.34
CA TRP A 133 -7.00 -6.88 2.34
C TRP A 133 -7.16 -6.35 3.77
N ALA A 134 -6.44 -5.28 4.14
CA ALA A 134 -6.52 -4.69 5.46
C ALA A 134 -7.92 -4.12 5.77
N SER A 135 -8.65 -3.67 4.76
CA SER A 135 -10.01 -3.15 4.92
C SER A 135 -11.02 -4.22 5.33
N ASN A 136 -10.76 -5.51 5.03
CA ASN A 136 -11.63 -6.64 5.40
C ASN A 136 -11.66 -6.88 6.92
N PHE A 137 -10.64 -6.43 7.65
CA PHE A 137 -10.64 -6.50 9.11
C PHE A 137 -11.59 -5.49 9.77
N GLN A 138 -12.27 -4.64 8.99
CA GLN A 138 -13.24 -3.64 9.44
C GLN A 138 -12.72 -2.68 10.53
N GLN A 139 -11.38 -2.58 10.69
CA GLN A 139 -10.71 -1.76 11.70
C GLN A 139 -9.91 -0.64 11.01
N PRO A 140 -10.31 0.63 11.15
CA PRO A 140 -9.58 1.75 10.55
C PRO A 140 -8.11 1.82 10.96
N LYS A 141 -7.79 1.35 12.16
CA LYS A 141 -6.43 1.29 12.68
C LYS A 141 -5.53 0.32 11.92
N ALA A 142 -6.09 -0.72 11.26
CA ALA A 142 -5.34 -1.65 10.44
C ALA A 142 -4.73 -0.95 9.20
N ILE A 143 -5.53 -0.16 8.49
CA ILE A 143 -5.08 0.63 7.33
C ILE A 143 -4.01 1.65 7.74
N SER A 144 -4.22 2.34 8.86
CA SER A 144 -3.25 3.32 9.35
C SER A 144 -1.93 2.67 9.77
N ALA A 145 -1.97 1.52 10.47
CA ALA A 145 -0.79 0.77 10.86
C ALA A 145 -0.01 0.28 9.62
N LEU A 146 -0.72 -0.29 8.63
CA LEU A 146 -0.15 -0.72 7.35
C LEU A 146 0.53 0.44 6.63
N SER A 147 -0.15 1.58 6.50
CA SER A 147 0.38 2.80 5.87
C SER A 147 1.62 3.32 6.60
N THR A 148 1.60 3.34 7.94
CA THR A 148 2.77 3.74 8.75
C THR A 148 3.96 2.82 8.51
N GLY A 149 3.74 1.50 8.45
CA GLY A 149 4.77 0.53 8.11
C GLY A 149 5.36 0.77 6.71
N THR A 150 4.52 1.07 5.72
CA THR A 150 4.97 1.37 4.36
C THR A 150 5.95 2.55 4.33
N ALA A 151 5.66 3.64 5.06
CA ALA A 151 6.60 4.76 5.17
C ALA A 151 7.85 4.40 5.99
N ALA A 152 7.69 3.59 7.05
CA ALA A 152 8.81 3.19 7.91
C ALA A 152 9.87 2.38 7.14
N SER A 153 9.55 1.76 6.00
CA SER A 153 10.53 1.08 5.16
C SER A 153 11.64 2.01 4.66
N SER A 154 11.31 3.26 4.29
CA SER A 154 12.29 4.25 3.87
C SER A 154 13.11 4.78 5.05
N LEU A 155 12.48 4.98 6.21
CA LEU A 155 13.18 5.41 7.42
C LEU A 155 14.18 4.36 7.90
N ILE A 156 13.79 3.07 7.91
CA ILE A 156 14.68 1.96 8.29
C ILE A 156 15.87 1.88 7.33
N GLY A 157 15.62 1.97 6.02
CA GLY A 157 16.69 2.01 5.03
C GLY A 157 17.66 3.17 5.27
N SER A 158 17.16 4.38 5.49
CA SER A 158 17.98 5.57 5.76
C SER A 158 18.76 5.45 7.08
N LEU A 159 18.14 4.91 8.15
CA LEU A 159 18.81 4.68 9.44
C LEU A 159 19.92 3.63 9.34
N LEU A 160 19.68 2.53 8.64
CA LEU A 160 20.70 1.51 8.40
C LEU A 160 21.85 2.08 7.56
N GLY A 161 21.58 2.89 6.52
CA GLY A 161 22.59 3.60 5.74
C GLY A 161 23.40 4.57 6.59
N LEU A 162 22.78 5.26 7.56
CA LEU A 162 23.46 6.10 8.53
C LEU A 162 24.42 5.28 9.40
N ILE A 163 23.94 4.17 9.97
CA ILE A 163 24.76 3.30 10.81
C ILE A 163 25.91 2.70 10.00
N GLN A 164 25.67 2.36 8.74
CA GLN A 164 26.70 1.86 7.83
C GLN A 164 27.76 2.93 7.48
N GLY A 165 27.41 4.21 7.55
CA GLY A 165 28.27 5.30 7.08
C GLY A 165 28.27 5.44 5.56
N ALA A 166 27.13 5.26 4.91
CA ALA A 166 26.97 5.29 3.45
C ALA A 166 27.47 6.61 2.80
N GLY A 167 27.39 7.73 3.52
CA GLY A 167 27.92 9.04 3.13
C GLY A 167 29.41 9.27 3.43
N GLU A 168 30.06 8.39 4.21
CA GLU A 168 31.45 8.53 4.65
C GLU A 168 32.40 7.86 3.64
N THR A 169 33.70 8.17 3.75
CA THR A 169 34.74 7.55 2.90
C THR A 169 34.96 6.08 3.24
N THR A 170 34.75 5.71 4.51
CA THR A 170 34.91 4.34 5.02
C THR A 170 33.57 3.84 5.55
N GLN A 171 33.13 2.71 5.01
CA GLN A 171 31.91 2.04 5.49
C GLN A 171 32.23 1.16 6.70
N ARG A 172 31.31 1.11 7.68
CA ARG A 172 31.42 0.26 8.86
C ARG A 172 31.06 -1.20 8.57
N PHE A 173 30.17 -1.43 7.60
CA PHE A 173 29.83 -2.77 7.09
C PHE A 173 29.42 -2.70 5.62
N SER A 174 29.48 -3.85 4.94
CA SER A 174 29.24 -3.94 3.50
C SER A 174 27.74 -3.92 3.14
N PRO A 175 27.39 -3.60 1.88
CA PRO A 175 26.02 -3.75 1.36
C PRO A 175 25.44 -5.16 1.55
N PHE A 176 26.27 -6.19 1.62
CA PHE A 176 25.85 -7.54 1.98
C PHE A 176 25.09 -7.56 3.32
N VAL A 177 25.71 -7.04 4.38
CA VAL A 177 25.11 -7.05 5.73
C VAL A 177 23.85 -6.17 5.74
N TYR A 178 23.89 -5.02 5.07
CA TYR A 178 22.75 -4.12 4.94
C TYR A 178 21.54 -4.81 4.32
N MET A 179 21.69 -5.41 3.15
CA MET A 179 20.60 -6.10 2.45
C MET A 179 20.14 -7.37 3.18
N PHE A 180 21.07 -8.04 3.86
CA PHE A 180 20.74 -9.24 4.67
C PHE A 180 19.84 -8.89 5.85
N ILE A 181 20.10 -7.80 6.57
CA ILE A 181 19.23 -7.32 7.67
C ILE A 181 17.82 -7.03 7.14
N LEU A 182 17.71 -6.43 5.96
CA LEU A 182 16.41 -6.12 5.34
C LEU A 182 15.66 -7.39 4.88
N SER A 183 16.39 -8.42 4.45
CA SER A 183 15.77 -9.71 4.15
C SER A 183 15.16 -10.36 5.39
N LEU A 184 15.80 -10.24 6.56
CA LEU A 184 15.23 -10.71 7.83
C LEU A 184 13.96 -9.95 8.22
N LEU A 185 13.92 -8.63 7.98
CA LEU A 185 12.70 -7.83 8.19
C LEU A 185 11.58 -8.28 7.26
N ALA A 186 11.86 -8.61 6.00
CA ALA A 186 10.89 -9.15 5.07
C ALA A 186 10.33 -10.52 5.53
N ILE A 187 11.17 -11.38 6.13
CA ILE A 187 10.75 -12.66 6.72
C ILE A 187 9.82 -12.41 7.93
N ILE A 188 10.13 -11.44 8.78
CA ILE A 188 9.23 -11.05 9.89
C ILE A 188 7.89 -10.56 9.35
N SER A 189 7.89 -9.76 8.29
CA SER A 189 6.66 -9.31 7.62
C SER A 189 5.83 -10.49 7.10
N ALA A 190 6.48 -11.50 6.51
CA ALA A 190 5.80 -12.69 6.02
C ALA A 190 5.16 -13.50 7.17
N TYR A 191 5.85 -13.63 8.29
CA TYR A 191 5.30 -14.28 9.48
C TYR A 191 4.10 -13.50 10.05
N CYS A 192 4.20 -12.19 10.14
CA CYS A 192 3.09 -11.34 10.60
C CYS A 192 1.87 -11.45 9.69
N PHE A 193 2.06 -11.45 8.36
CA PHE A 193 0.98 -11.64 7.40
C PHE A 193 0.31 -13.01 7.56
N TYR A 194 1.11 -14.09 7.66
CA TYR A 194 0.59 -15.43 7.90
C TYR A 194 -0.23 -15.52 9.19
N SER A 195 0.28 -14.94 10.28
CA SER A 195 -0.41 -14.94 11.58
C SER A 195 -1.74 -14.19 11.53
N LEU A 196 -1.78 -13.02 10.89
CA LEU A 196 -3.02 -12.24 10.73
C LEU A 196 -4.05 -12.96 9.86
N ASN A 197 -3.61 -13.55 8.76
CA ASN A 197 -4.51 -14.23 7.83
C ASN A 197 -5.11 -15.50 8.44
N ASN A 198 -4.30 -16.28 9.18
CA ASN A 198 -4.77 -17.48 9.85
C ASN A 198 -5.78 -17.17 10.98
N ASN A 199 -5.54 -16.12 11.76
CA ASN A 199 -6.48 -15.69 12.80
C ASN A 199 -7.83 -15.24 12.20
N ASN A 200 -7.80 -14.47 11.11
CA ASN A 200 -9.01 -14.03 10.43
C ASN A 200 -9.84 -15.21 9.89
N ASN A 201 -9.20 -16.22 9.31
CA ASN A 201 -9.87 -17.41 8.80
C ASN A 201 -10.50 -18.23 9.93
N ASN A 202 -9.83 -18.33 11.08
CA ASN A 202 -10.38 -19.02 12.24
C ASN A 202 -11.62 -18.29 12.82
N ASP A 203 -11.60 -16.96 12.86
CA ASP A 203 -12.73 -16.16 13.33
C ASP A 203 -13.95 -16.31 12.41
N ILE A 204 -13.74 -16.38 11.10
CA ILE A 204 -14.81 -16.61 10.11
C ILE A 204 -15.41 -18.00 10.27
N ASN A 205 -14.58 -19.05 10.41
CA ASN A 205 -15.03 -20.42 10.59
C ASN A 205 -15.79 -20.60 11.91
N ASN A 206 -15.35 -19.99 12.99
CA ASN A 206 -16.03 -20.04 14.28
C ASN A 206 -17.40 -19.36 14.23
N LYS A 207 -17.54 -18.23 13.54
CA LYS A 207 -18.84 -17.57 13.33
C LYS A 207 -19.80 -18.46 12.52
N PHE A 208 -19.30 -19.06 11.45
CA PHE A 208 -20.12 -19.97 10.61
C PHE A 208 -20.64 -21.18 11.40
N ASN A 209 -19.82 -21.76 12.28
CA ASN A 209 -20.24 -22.88 13.12
C ASN A 209 -21.26 -22.43 14.20
N MET A 210 -21.11 -21.26 14.80
CA MET A 210 -22.08 -20.73 15.78
C MET A 210 -23.45 -20.44 15.16
N ASP A 211 -23.47 -19.96 13.92
CA ASP A 211 -24.73 -19.69 13.21
C ASP A 211 -25.48 -21.01 12.88
N ASN A 212 -24.75 -22.07 12.51
CA ASN A 212 -25.35 -23.40 12.26
C ASN A 212 -25.88 -24.05 13.54
N ASP A 213 -25.18 -23.95 14.67
CA ASP A 213 -25.62 -24.53 15.95
C ASP A 213 -26.91 -23.83 16.47
N ASN A 214 -27.10 -22.54 16.19
CA ASN A 214 -28.34 -21.81 16.57
C ASN A 214 -29.54 -22.21 15.71
N ASP A 215 -29.37 -22.57 14.42
CA ASP A 215 -30.43 -23.01 13.55
C ASP A 215 -30.95 -24.40 13.96
N ASP A 216 -30.10 -25.29 14.48
CA ASP A 216 -30.49 -26.61 15.00
C ASP A 216 -31.31 -26.50 16.31
N ASP A 217 -30.96 -25.54 17.20
CA ASP A 217 -31.70 -25.30 18.46
C ASP A 217 -33.10 -24.70 18.21
N GLU A 218 -33.29 -23.85 17.20
CA GLU A 218 -34.62 -23.36 16.81
C GLU A 218 -35.45 -24.48 16.17
N GLY A 219 -34.83 -25.40 15.44
CA GLY A 219 -35.50 -26.59 14.88
C GLY A 219 -36.01 -27.57 15.96
N GLU A 220 -35.27 -27.75 17.06
CA GLU A 220 -35.71 -28.58 18.20
C GLU A 220 -36.80 -27.88 19.01
N LYS A 221 -36.72 -26.56 19.25
CA LYS A 221 -37.78 -25.78 19.94
C LYS A 221 -39.09 -25.80 19.13
N MET A 222 -39.07 -25.76 17.80
CA MET A 222 -40.24 -25.89 16.96
C MET A 222 -40.81 -27.30 17.02
N LYS A 223 -40.03 -28.36 17.15
CA LYS A 223 -40.52 -29.74 17.34
C LYS A 223 -41.15 -29.95 18.71
N MET A 224 -40.64 -29.34 19.77
CA MET A 224 -41.27 -29.39 21.11
C MET A 224 -42.61 -28.66 21.19
N TYR A 225 -42.78 -27.54 20.48
CA TYR A 225 -44.04 -26.80 20.44
C TYR A 225 -45.11 -27.50 19.55
N SER A 226 -44.72 -28.32 18.58
CA SER A 226 -45.65 -29.04 17.70
C SER A 226 -46.29 -30.23 18.35
N ASN A 227 -45.77 -30.74 19.47
CA ASN A 227 -46.33 -31.93 20.14
C ASN A 227 -47.44 -31.61 21.15
N ASN A 228 -47.77 -30.36 21.42
CA ASN A 228 -48.80 -30.00 22.45
C ASN A 228 -50.11 -29.40 21.91
N ASN A 229 -50.30 -29.27 20.61
CA ASN A 229 -51.56 -28.75 20.10
C ASN A 229 -52.11 -29.65 18.95
N ASN A 230 -52.86 -30.68 19.35
CA ASN A 230 -53.86 -31.30 18.50
C ASN A 230 -55.07 -30.36 18.38
N VAL A 231 -55.10 -29.48 17.38
CA VAL A 231 -56.34 -28.90 16.83
C VAL A 231 -56.09 -28.31 15.43
N GLU A 232 -56.91 -28.78 14.50
CA GLU A 232 -57.27 -28.23 13.19
C GLU A 232 -56.21 -28.07 12.08
N LYS A 233 -56.34 -29.01 11.13
CA LYS A 233 -55.86 -28.91 9.74
C LYS A 233 -56.47 -27.68 9.05
N ASN A 234 -55.66 -26.69 8.75
CA ASN A 234 -55.95 -25.81 7.63
C ASN A 234 -54.71 -25.77 6.70
N ASN A 235 -54.98 -26.20 5.46
CA ASN A 235 -54.06 -26.22 4.34
C ASN A 235 -53.41 -24.88 4.10
N TYR A 236 -52.12 -24.72 4.41
CA TYR A 236 -51.28 -23.71 3.78
C TYR A 236 -50.13 -24.38 3.02
N ASN A 237 -50.32 -24.52 1.72
CA ASN A 237 -49.30 -24.88 0.75
C ASN A 237 -48.23 -23.76 0.70
N SER A 238 -47.23 -23.83 1.54
CA SER A 238 -46.01 -23.09 1.35
C SER A 238 -45.13 -23.82 0.33
N LYS A 239 -45.22 -23.43 -0.93
CA LYS A 239 -44.26 -23.84 -1.98
C LYS A 239 -42.88 -23.34 -1.58
N LYS A 240 -42.02 -24.23 -1.06
CA LYS A 240 -40.58 -24.06 -0.97
C LYS A 240 -40.03 -23.95 -2.40
N ASN A 241 -39.78 -22.76 -2.89
CA ASN A 241 -39.07 -22.55 -4.15
C ASN A 241 -37.61 -22.90 -3.97
N THR A 242 -37.26 -24.15 -4.19
CA THR A 242 -35.87 -24.60 -4.28
C THR A 242 -35.51 -24.69 -5.77
N SER A 243 -34.68 -23.86 -6.29
CA SER A 243 -34.16 -23.98 -7.65
C SER A 243 -33.05 -25.02 -7.68
N LEU A 244 -33.26 -26.10 -8.43
CA LEU A 244 -32.27 -27.15 -8.70
C LEU A 244 -31.36 -26.68 -9.82
N LEU A 245 -30.10 -26.42 -9.53
CA LEU A 245 -29.09 -26.24 -10.56
C LEU A 245 -28.36 -27.57 -10.77
N THR A 246 -28.69 -28.25 -11.88
CA THR A 246 -28.04 -29.51 -12.25
C THR A 246 -26.79 -29.19 -13.07
N ILE A 247 -25.61 -29.38 -12.50
CA ILE A 247 -24.34 -29.32 -13.23
C ILE A 247 -24.04 -30.73 -13.73
N ASN A 248 -24.15 -30.95 -15.05
CA ASN A 248 -23.71 -32.18 -15.69
C ASN A 248 -22.16 -32.18 -15.78
N THR A 249 -21.50 -32.88 -14.90
CA THR A 249 -20.12 -33.31 -15.11
C THR A 249 -20.17 -34.74 -15.65
N ASN A 250 -19.62 -34.95 -16.83
CA ASN A 250 -19.42 -36.30 -17.39
C ASN A 250 -18.43 -37.03 -16.46
N ASN A 251 -18.95 -37.84 -15.60
CA ASN A 251 -18.49 -39.08 -14.97
C ASN A 251 -19.09 -39.22 -13.55
N ASP A 252 -20.05 -40.11 -13.46
CA ASP A 252 -20.49 -40.93 -12.34
C ASP A 252 -20.39 -40.44 -10.87
N ALA A 253 -20.72 -39.18 -10.60
CA ALA A 253 -21.11 -38.75 -9.24
C ALA A 253 -22.07 -37.56 -9.33
N LYS A 254 -23.39 -37.83 -9.16
CA LYS A 254 -24.41 -36.79 -8.96
C LYS A 254 -24.21 -36.16 -7.56
N ALA A 255 -23.45 -35.10 -7.46
CA ALA A 255 -23.48 -34.27 -6.27
C ALA A 255 -24.58 -33.20 -6.42
N THR A 256 -25.68 -33.36 -5.70
CA THR A 256 -26.73 -32.36 -5.61
C THR A 256 -26.39 -31.38 -4.51
N LEU A 257 -25.86 -30.21 -4.87
CA LEU A 257 -25.62 -29.13 -3.93
C LEU A 257 -26.93 -28.37 -3.71
N LEU A 258 -27.57 -28.57 -2.56
CA LEU A 258 -28.70 -27.75 -2.10
C LEU A 258 -28.15 -26.38 -1.63
N ILE A 259 -28.25 -25.38 -2.48
CA ILE A 259 -27.91 -23.99 -2.09
C ILE A 259 -29.18 -23.36 -1.52
N PRO A 260 -29.21 -22.91 -0.26
CA PRO A 260 -30.33 -22.19 0.30
C PRO A 260 -30.65 -20.94 -0.52
N ASN A 261 -31.90 -20.77 -0.91
CA ASN A 261 -32.35 -19.66 -1.79
C ASN A 261 -32.09 -18.25 -1.24
N ASN A 262 -31.78 -18.12 0.06
CA ASN A 262 -31.45 -16.85 0.69
C ASN A 262 -30.10 -16.26 0.25
N ASN A 263 -29.17 -17.07 -0.30
CA ASN A 263 -27.88 -16.58 -0.78
C ASN A 263 -27.89 -16.08 -2.23
N ILE A 264 -28.88 -16.50 -3.04
CA ILE A 264 -28.93 -16.10 -4.45
C ILE A 264 -29.38 -14.63 -4.61
N ASN A 265 -30.22 -14.13 -3.71
CA ASN A 265 -30.66 -12.72 -3.73
C ASN A 265 -29.59 -11.72 -3.26
N ASN A 266 -28.55 -12.18 -2.57
CA ASN A 266 -27.42 -11.33 -2.15
C ASN A 266 -26.30 -11.25 -3.20
N ILE A 267 -26.26 -12.17 -4.17
CA ILE A 267 -25.20 -12.22 -5.21
C ILE A 267 -25.44 -11.19 -6.33
N SER A 268 -26.63 -10.65 -6.47
CA SER A 268 -26.99 -9.73 -7.56
C SER A 268 -27.24 -8.28 -7.14
N LYS A 269 -26.67 -7.80 -6.04
CA LYS A 269 -26.55 -6.33 -5.88
C LYS A 269 -25.59 -5.85 -6.95
N SER A 270 -26.11 -5.52 -8.14
CA SER A 270 -25.33 -4.96 -9.24
C SER A 270 -24.51 -3.79 -8.72
N LEU A 271 -23.22 -3.80 -9.00
CA LEU A 271 -22.29 -2.74 -8.65
C LEU A 271 -22.87 -1.38 -9.07
N ASN A 272 -23.22 -0.54 -8.11
CA ASN A 272 -23.75 0.78 -8.41
C ASN A 272 -22.60 1.76 -8.69
N TRP A 273 -22.08 1.73 -9.92
CA TRP A 273 -20.96 2.56 -10.37
C TRP A 273 -21.14 4.05 -10.07
N LYS A 274 -22.37 4.57 -10.17
CA LYS A 274 -22.63 5.99 -9.89
C LYS A 274 -22.36 6.33 -8.42
N ARG A 275 -22.81 5.49 -7.50
CA ARG A 275 -22.54 5.68 -6.07
C ARG A 275 -21.05 5.51 -5.76
N LEU A 276 -20.43 4.44 -6.27
CA LEU A 276 -19.00 4.20 -6.07
C LEU A 276 -18.18 5.43 -6.51
N ILE A 277 -18.38 5.92 -7.73
CA ILE A 277 -17.65 7.07 -8.26
C ILE A 277 -17.85 8.30 -7.37
N VAL A 278 -19.07 8.62 -6.94
CA VAL A 278 -19.32 9.77 -6.06
C VAL A 278 -18.55 9.68 -4.75
N TYR A 279 -18.49 8.47 -4.15
CA TYR A 279 -17.82 8.28 -2.86
C TYR A 279 -16.29 8.31 -2.95
N ILE A 280 -15.70 7.83 -4.05
CA ILE A 280 -14.24 7.76 -4.19
C ILE A 280 -13.64 8.93 -4.97
N LEU A 281 -14.46 9.77 -5.66
CA LEU A 281 -13.97 10.83 -6.55
C LEU A 281 -12.97 11.76 -5.85
N MET A 282 -13.31 12.21 -4.64
CA MET A 282 -12.46 13.12 -3.89
C MET A 282 -11.14 12.46 -3.44
N PRO A 283 -11.14 11.28 -2.81
CA PRO A 283 -9.92 10.52 -2.54
C PRO A 283 -9.06 10.27 -3.79
N VAL A 284 -9.68 9.95 -4.93
CA VAL A 284 -8.97 9.69 -6.20
C VAL A 284 -8.25 10.95 -6.70
N ILE A 285 -8.94 12.10 -6.74
CA ILE A 285 -8.34 13.37 -7.15
C ILE A 285 -7.18 13.75 -6.22
N VAL A 286 -7.41 13.66 -4.91
CA VAL A 286 -6.39 13.99 -3.91
C VAL A 286 -5.20 13.06 -4.03
N GLN A 287 -5.41 11.75 -4.21
CA GLN A 287 -4.32 10.79 -4.35
C GLN A 287 -3.49 11.04 -5.62
N PHE A 288 -4.15 11.36 -6.73
CA PHE A 288 -3.46 11.74 -7.96
C PHE A 288 -2.47 12.89 -7.73
N PHE A 289 -2.96 14.01 -7.18
CA PHE A 289 -2.11 15.17 -6.93
C PHE A 289 -1.07 14.91 -5.84
N ASN A 290 -1.44 14.19 -4.77
CA ASN A 290 -0.52 13.84 -3.69
C ASN A 290 0.69 13.06 -4.23
N CYS A 291 0.46 12.00 -4.99
CA CYS A 291 1.53 11.21 -5.59
C CYS A 291 2.29 12.00 -6.66
N SER A 292 1.60 12.76 -7.53
CA SER A 292 2.26 13.56 -8.56
C SER A 292 3.23 14.59 -7.96
N LEU A 293 2.80 15.36 -6.96
CA LEU A 293 3.64 16.34 -6.30
C LEU A 293 4.78 15.71 -5.50
N ASN A 294 4.52 14.60 -4.81
CA ASN A 294 5.53 13.91 -4.02
C ASN A 294 6.66 13.35 -4.89
N TYR A 295 6.32 12.69 -5.99
CA TYR A 295 7.31 12.10 -6.91
C TYR A 295 7.97 13.14 -7.82
N ALA A 296 7.37 14.32 -7.99
CA ALA A 296 8.02 15.47 -8.61
C ALA A 296 9.02 16.15 -7.67
N LEU A 297 8.64 16.37 -6.40
CA LEU A 297 9.44 17.13 -5.45
C LEU A 297 10.64 16.33 -4.93
N LEU A 298 10.39 15.16 -4.34
CA LEU A 298 11.43 14.47 -3.57
C LEU A 298 12.59 13.98 -4.45
N PRO A 299 12.41 13.21 -5.52
CA PRO A 299 13.54 12.80 -6.34
C PRO A 299 13.98 13.85 -7.37
N GLY A 300 13.07 14.74 -7.81
CA GLY A 300 13.32 15.64 -8.91
C GLY A 300 13.86 17.01 -8.50
N ILE A 301 13.30 17.66 -7.48
CA ILE A 301 13.58 19.06 -7.13
C ILE A 301 14.49 19.19 -5.91
N VAL A 302 14.33 18.33 -4.90
CA VAL A 302 15.11 18.40 -3.64
C VAL A 302 16.63 18.40 -3.85
N PRO A 303 17.23 17.63 -4.79
CA PRO A 303 18.66 17.68 -5.06
C PRO A 303 19.19 19.06 -5.49
N TYR A 304 18.31 19.91 -6.02
CA TYR A 304 18.64 21.28 -6.43
C TYR A 304 18.34 22.33 -5.36
N LEU A 305 17.64 21.95 -4.29
CA LEU A 305 17.37 22.80 -3.14
C LEU A 305 18.50 22.79 -2.12
N ILE A 306 19.19 21.66 -1.96
CA ILE A 306 20.13 21.39 -0.88
C ILE A 306 21.45 20.93 -1.49
N CYS A 307 22.46 21.78 -1.43
CA CYS A 307 23.73 21.58 -2.15
C CYS A 307 24.84 20.86 -1.36
N GLY A 308 24.71 20.70 -0.06
CA GLY A 308 25.75 20.06 0.78
C GLY A 308 25.51 18.57 0.99
N HIS A 309 26.46 17.67 0.66
CA HIS A 309 26.31 16.21 0.82
C HIS A 309 25.84 15.79 2.23
N GLN A 310 26.43 16.34 3.27
CA GLN A 310 26.03 16.05 4.65
C GLN A 310 24.62 16.59 4.95
N LEU A 311 24.34 17.81 4.49
CA LEU A 311 23.04 18.44 4.70
C LEU A 311 21.93 17.67 3.98
N THR A 312 22.15 17.25 2.74
CA THR A 312 21.23 16.42 1.96
C THR A 312 20.90 15.12 2.69
N PHE A 313 21.91 14.47 3.27
CA PHE A 313 21.72 13.24 4.03
C PHE A 313 20.80 13.45 5.25
N TRP A 314 21.08 14.47 6.07
CA TRP A 314 20.26 14.78 7.25
C TRP A 314 18.83 15.16 6.89
N PHE A 315 18.64 15.90 5.79
CA PHE A 315 17.29 16.22 5.32
C PHE A 315 16.55 15.01 4.76
N THR A 316 17.22 14.09 4.06
CA THR A 316 16.61 12.83 3.62
C THR A 316 16.10 12.01 4.80
N LEU A 317 16.88 11.94 5.88
CA LEU A 317 16.44 11.28 7.11
C LEU A 317 15.24 12.01 7.75
N LEU A 318 15.29 13.34 7.83
CA LEU A 318 14.20 14.16 8.38
C LEU A 318 12.92 14.03 7.55
N ILE A 319 13.01 14.02 6.21
CA ILE A 319 11.92 13.79 5.27
C ILE A 319 11.28 12.42 5.53
N SER A 320 12.09 11.36 5.61
CA SER A 320 11.61 10.00 5.88
C SER A 320 10.92 9.91 7.23
N PHE A 321 11.49 10.51 8.28
CA PHE A 321 10.89 10.58 9.61
C PHE A 321 9.54 11.32 9.59
N SER A 322 9.50 12.49 8.95
CA SER A 322 8.29 13.31 8.85
C SER A 322 7.15 12.57 8.12
N ASN A 323 7.47 11.83 7.06
CA ASN A 323 6.49 11.01 6.32
C ASN A 323 5.90 9.91 7.21
N VAL A 324 6.74 9.17 7.95
CA VAL A 324 6.30 8.15 8.93
C VAL A 324 5.42 8.77 10.00
N PHE A 325 5.84 9.91 10.55
CA PHE A 325 5.11 10.61 11.60
C PHE A 325 3.74 11.10 11.11
N GLY A 326 3.67 11.64 9.89
CA GLY A 326 2.42 12.04 9.27
C GLY A 326 1.43 10.87 9.14
N ARG A 327 1.90 9.71 8.67
CA ARG A 327 1.07 8.50 8.59
C ARG A 327 0.66 7.98 9.96
N PHE A 328 1.55 8.02 10.95
CA PHE A 328 1.26 7.60 12.32
C PHE A 328 0.18 8.48 12.97
N ILE A 329 0.25 9.80 12.79
CA ILE A 329 -0.77 10.73 13.31
C ILE A 329 -2.16 10.36 12.79
N SER A 330 -2.30 9.88 11.55
CA SER A 330 -3.58 9.48 10.99
C SER A 330 -4.29 8.38 11.82
N THR A 331 -3.53 7.59 12.61
CA THR A 331 -4.08 6.57 13.51
C THR A 331 -4.98 7.16 14.60
N PHE A 332 -4.64 8.34 15.08
CA PHE A 332 -5.38 9.02 16.16
C PHE A 332 -6.54 9.87 15.62
N CYS A 333 -6.46 10.24 14.36
CA CYS A 333 -7.42 11.10 13.72
C CYS A 333 -8.61 10.29 13.17
N GLN A 334 -9.60 9.96 14.02
CA GLN A 334 -10.74 9.12 13.64
C GLN A 334 -12.03 9.88 13.31
N HIS A 335 -11.97 11.21 13.12
CA HIS A 335 -13.17 12.03 13.03
C HIS A 335 -13.86 11.96 11.65
N ASN A 336 -15.21 11.91 11.64
CA ASN A 336 -16.03 11.83 10.40
C ASN A 336 -15.88 13.05 9.45
N ARG A 337 -15.26 14.14 9.91
CA ARG A 337 -15.03 15.36 9.11
C ARG A 337 -13.76 15.34 8.25
N MET A 338 -13.01 14.24 8.24
CA MET A 338 -11.71 14.18 7.56
C MET A 338 -11.79 14.27 6.05
N ALA A 339 -12.88 13.79 5.44
CA ALA A 339 -13.10 13.95 4.01
C ALA A 339 -13.09 15.43 3.59
N ASN A 340 -13.59 16.31 4.44
CA ASN A 340 -13.65 17.76 4.17
C ASN A 340 -12.29 18.46 4.30
N LEU A 341 -11.32 17.84 5.01
CA LEU A 341 -9.96 18.38 5.15
C LEU A 341 -9.07 18.06 3.95
N LEU A 342 -9.35 17.01 3.19
CA LEU A 342 -8.53 16.58 2.06
C LEU A 342 -8.26 17.71 1.03
N PRO A 343 -9.25 18.51 0.58
CA PRO A 343 -8.99 19.62 -0.34
C PRO A 343 -8.07 20.69 0.22
N PHE A 344 -8.21 20.99 1.50
CA PHE A 344 -7.36 21.99 2.16
C PHE A 344 -5.92 21.50 2.29
N LEU A 345 -5.72 20.23 2.65
CA LEU A 345 -4.40 19.64 2.78
C LEU A 345 -3.67 19.58 1.44
N ILE A 346 -4.35 19.21 0.34
CA ILE A 346 -3.72 19.19 -0.99
C ILE A 346 -3.41 20.61 -1.47
N PHE A 347 -4.24 21.60 -1.17
CA PHE A 347 -3.94 22.99 -1.46
C PHE A 347 -2.67 23.46 -0.75
N LEU A 348 -2.52 23.13 0.54
CA LEU A 348 -1.31 23.43 1.31
C LEU A 348 -0.08 22.76 0.70
N MET A 349 -0.19 21.50 0.25
CA MET A 349 0.90 20.80 -0.46
C MET A 349 1.28 21.50 -1.76
N ILE A 350 0.31 21.95 -2.55
CA ILE A 350 0.56 22.71 -3.78
C ILE A 350 1.33 24.00 -3.47
N CYS A 351 0.96 24.72 -2.42
CA CYS A 351 1.68 25.94 -2.00
C CYS A 351 3.12 25.63 -1.60
N LEU A 352 3.37 24.58 -0.82
CA LEU A 352 4.73 24.18 -0.42
C LEU A 352 5.56 23.70 -1.62
N PHE A 353 4.95 22.94 -2.54
CA PHE A 353 5.60 22.53 -3.78
C PHE A 353 6.01 23.72 -4.63
N THR A 354 5.09 24.67 -4.82
CA THR A 354 5.35 25.90 -5.61
C THR A 354 6.49 26.71 -5.00
N LEU A 355 6.50 26.85 -3.66
CA LEU A 355 7.59 27.53 -2.96
C LEU A 355 8.93 26.82 -3.16
N ALA A 356 8.96 25.49 -3.02
CA ALA A 356 10.17 24.69 -3.24
C ALA A 356 10.65 24.81 -4.70
N PHE A 357 9.74 24.78 -5.66
CA PHE A 357 10.05 24.95 -7.08
C PHE A 357 10.67 26.31 -7.38
N ILE A 358 10.10 27.40 -6.83
CA ILE A 358 10.64 28.77 -6.98
C ILE A 358 12.04 28.86 -6.37
N LEU A 359 12.26 28.27 -5.20
CA LEU A 359 13.57 28.28 -4.53
C LEU A 359 14.62 27.44 -5.28
N ALA A 360 14.21 26.38 -5.97
CA ALA A 360 15.11 25.54 -6.77
C ALA A 360 15.45 26.17 -8.13
N SER A 361 14.53 27.00 -8.66
CA SER A 361 14.66 27.64 -9.97
C SER A 361 15.89 28.58 -10.03
N SER A 362 16.51 28.62 -11.21
CA SER A 362 17.62 29.55 -11.50
C SER A 362 17.20 31.02 -11.60
N THR A 363 15.91 31.27 -11.76
CA THR A 363 15.28 32.59 -11.83
C THR A 363 14.14 32.71 -10.79
N PRO A 364 14.15 33.65 -9.86
CA PRO A 364 15.04 34.78 -9.66
C PRO A 364 16.32 34.39 -8.96
N SER A 365 17.36 35.23 -9.11
CA SER A 365 18.67 35.07 -8.44
C SER A 365 18.57 35.30 -6.93
N ILE A 366 17.90 34.42 -6.22
CA ILE A 366 17.90 34.44 -4.75
C ILE A 366 19.28 34.02 -4.28
N LYS A 367 19.99 34.93 -3.64
CA LYS A 367 21.30 34.63 -3.04
C LYS A 367 21.11 33.50 -2.02
N ARG A 368 21.59 32.30 -2.34
CA ARG A 368 21.52 31.15 -1.44
C ARG A 368 22.44 31.40 -0.25
N THR A 369 21.82 31.49 0.90
CA THR A 369 22.50 31.47 2.18
C THR A 369 22.20 30.14 2.84
N GLY A 370 23.10 29.65 3.71
CA GLY A 370 22.84 28.40 4.45
C GLY A 370 21.52 28.41 5.23
N LEU A 371 21.05 29.61 5.63
CA LEU A 371 19.73 29.77 6.26
C LEU A 371 18.58 29.41 5.30
N ILE A 372 18.65 29.81 4.03
CA ILE A 372 17.64 29.54 3.03
C ILE A 372 17.58 28.01 2.75
N GLU A 373 18.73 27.34 2.67
CA GLU A 373 18.79 25.89 2.49
C GLU A 373 18.19 25.16 3.69
N ILE A 374 18.44 25.60 4.91
CA ILE A 374 17.81 25.01 6.12
C ILE A 374 16.30 25.23 6.12
N LEU A 375 15.82 26.45 5.81
CA LEU A 375 14.37 26.72 5.74
C LEU A 375 13.70 25.93 4.63
N ALA A 376 14.34 25.78 3.46
CA ALA A 376 13.84 24.96 2.37
C ALA A 376 13.75 23.48 2.80
N GLY A 377 14.78 22.95 3.46
CA GLY A 377 14.78 21.58 4.00
C GLY A 377 13.68 21.33 5.02
N ILE A 378 13.42 22.29 5.93
CA ILE A 378 12.29 22.24 6.87
C ILE A 378 10.96 22.25 6.11
N GLY A 379 10.80 23.11 5.10
CA GLY A 379 9.61 23.16 4.26
C GLY A 379 9.33 21.83 3.55
N VAL A 380 10.37 21.17 3.01
CA VAL A 380 10.25 19.83 2.40
C VAL A 380 9.93 18.76 3.45
N ALA A 381 10.45 18.87 4.66
CA ALA A 381 10.09 17.93 5.74
C ALA A 381 8.61 18.07 6.14
N ILE A 382 8.08 19.31 6.22
CA ILE A 382 6.66 19.57 6.45
C ILE A 382 5.83 19.00 5.30
N PHE A 383 6.24 19.21 4.05
CA PHE A 383 5.61 18.64 2.87
C PHE A 383 5.55 17.11 2.96
N ALA A 384 6.64 16.46 3.33
CA ALA A 384 6.69 15.00 3.47
C ALA A 384 5.77 14.48 4.60
N GLY A 385 5.67 15.22 5.70
CA GLY A 385 4.72 14.90 6.78
C GLY A 385 3.26 15.00 6.32
N LEU A 386 2.91 16.04 5.59
CA LEU A 386 1.58 16.21 4.98
C LEU A 386 1.29 15.12 3.95
N ASN A 387 2.28 14.80 3.08
CA ASN A 387 2.15 13.70 2.14
C ASN A 387 1.82 12.39 2.85
N GLY A 388 2.57 12.04 3.89
CA GLY A 388 2.31 10.82 4.67
C GLY A 388 0.93 10.81 5.31
N TYR A 389 0.47 11.93 5.87
CA TYR A 389 -0.86 12.05 6.45
C TYR A 389 -1.97 11.88 5.41
N ILE A 390 -1.87 12.56 4.26
CA ILE A 390 -2.82 12.45 3.15
C ILE A 390 -2.84 11.03 2.61
N GLU A 391 -1.69 10.40 2.39
CA GLU A 391 -1.56 9.02 1.89
C GLU A 391 -2.35 8.02 2.73
N SER A 392 -2.34 8.18 4.05
CA SER A 392 -3.16 7.34 4.94
C SER A 392 -4.65 7.67 4.82
N LEU A 393 -5.01 8.96 4.74
CA LEU A 393 -6.41 9.38 4.70
C LEU A 393 -7.12 8.97 3.42
N VAL A 394 -6.45 8.99 2.27
CA VAL A 394 -7.06 8.65 0.98
C VAL A 394 -7.47 7.18 0.87
N PHE A 395 -6.88 6.29 1.69
CA PHE A 395 -7.33 4.90 1.83
C PHE A 395 -8.30 4.71 3.00
N LEU A 396 -8.12 5.47 4.08
CA LEU A 396 -8.96 5.38 5.27
C LEU A 396 -10.39 5.88 5.00
N VAL A 397 -10.53 6.99 4.29
CA VAL A 397 -11.84 7.61 3.99
C VAL A 397 -12.73 6.68 3.16
N PRO A 398 -12.29 6.15 1.98
CA PRO A 398 -13.09 5.21 1.21
C PRO A 398 -13.42 3.92 1.97
N SER A 399 -12.47 3.37 2.74
CA SER A 399 -12.71 2.15 3.50
C SER A 399 -13.83 2.29 4.54
N ARG A 400 -14.05 3.51 5.07
CA ARG A 400 -15.14 3.82 6.00
C ARG A 400 -16.46 4.08 5.29
N ILE A 401 -16.42 4.86 4.21
CA ILE A 401 -17.63 5.21 3.45
C ILE A 401 -18.23 3.97 2.80
N LEU A 402 -17.38 3.06 2.33
CA LEU A 402 -17.77 1.80 1.68
C LEU A 402 -17.96 0.65 2.67
N LYS A 403 -17.99 0.90 4.00
CA LYS A 403 -18.09 -0.15 5.03
C LYS A 403 -19.33 -1.03 4.86
N ASP A 404 -20.46 -0.42 4.48
CA ASP A 404 -21.76 -1.10 4.34
C ASP A 404 -22.00 -1.63 2.92
N GLU A 405 -21.06 -1.40 1.98
CA GLU A 405 -21.11 -1.96 0.64
C GLU A 405 -20.52 -3.38 0.62
N ASN A 406 -20.79 -4.12 -0.47
CA ASN A 406 -20.22 -5.46 -0.63
C ASN A 406 -18.68 -5.40 -0.74
N ASP A 407 -18.01 -6.49 -0.35
CA ASP A 407 -16.54 -6.56 -0.31
C ASP A 407 -15.90 -6.29 -1.68
N GLN A 408 -16.53 -6.72 -2.78
CA GLN A 408 -16.05 -6.44 -4.14
C GLN A 408 -16.05 -4.94 -4.47
N THR A 409 -17.13 -4.22 -4.10
CA THR A 409 -17.24 -2.76 -4.33
C THR A 409 -16.19 -2.00 -3.53
N LYS A 410 -15.99 -2.41 -2.28
CA LYS A 410 -15.00 -1.81 -1.38
C LYS A 410 -13.58 -2.05 -1.88
N GLU A 411 -13.28 -3.29 -2.27
CA GLU A 411 -12.00 -3.67 -2.85
C GLU A 411 -11.69 -2.85 -4.12
N LEU A 412 -12.64 -2.81 -5.06
CA LEU A 412 -12.49 -2.08 -6.30
C LEU A 412 -12.28 -0.58 -6.07
N GLY A 413 -13.02 0.02 -5.12
CA GLY A 413 -12.86 1.42 -4.75
C GLY A 413 -11.44 1.74 -4.27
N LEU A 414 -10.87 0.91 -3.40
CA LEU A 414 -9.50 1.07 -2.89
C LEU A 414 -8.45 0.81 -3.98
N GLN A 415 -8.68 -0.15 -4.88
CA GLN A 415 -7.80 -0.42 -6.02
C GLN A 415 -7.75 0.77 -6.97
N ILE A 416 -8.90 1.39 -7.30
CA ILE A 416 -8.96 2.58 -8.16
C ILE A 416 -8.14 3.72 -7.55
N VAL A 417 -8.28 3.99 -6.25
CA VAL A 417 -7.47 5.01 -5.57
C VAL A 417 -5.97 4.71 -5.70
N GLY A 418 -5.56 3.45 -5.49
CA GLY A 418 -4.18 3.02 -5.63
C GLY A 418 -3.64 3.19 -7.06
N VAL A 419 -4.38 2.72 -8.08
CA VAL A 419 -3.98 2.83 -9.50
C VAL A 419 -3.81 4.29 -9.92
N ILE A 420 -4.76 5.15 -9.57
CA ILE A 420 -4.69 6.58 -9.92
C ILE A 420 -3.52 7.27 -9.21
N GLY A 421 -3.19 6.87 -7.99
CA GLY A 421 -1.98 7.34 -7.31
C GLY A 421 -0.71 6.99 -8.08
N GLN A 422 -0.60 5.77 -8.63
CA GLN A 422 0.55 5.37 -9.45
C GLN A 422 0.64 6.13 -10.77
N VAL A 423 -0.50 6.40 -11.41
CA VAL A 423 -0.55 7.28 -12.60
C VAL A 423 -0.04 8.69 -12.24
N GLY A 424 -0.46 9.24 -11.09
CA GLY A 424 0.04 10.51 -10.59
C GLY A 424 1.56 10.50 -10.35
N ALA A 425 2.09 9.45 -9.71
CA ALA A 425 3.51 9.26 -9.47
C ALA A 425 4.33 9.23 -10.78
N PHE A 426 3.85 8.48 -11.77
CA PHE A 426 4.49 8.42 -13.09
C PHE A 426 4.54 9.80 -13.77
N ILE A 427 3.41 10.53 -13.78
CA ILE A 427 3.32 11.86 -14.39
C ILE A 427 4.23 12.85 -13.66
N GLY A 428 4.26 12.83 -12.32
CA GLY A 428 5.14 13.68 -11.52
C GLY A 428 6.62 13.45 -11.83
N THR A 429 7.04 12.18 -11.89
CA THR A 429 8.41 11.79 -12.24
C THR A 429 8.76 12.20 -13.66
N ALA A 430 7.89 11.95 -14.64
CA ALA A 430 8.11 12.28 -16.04
C ALA A 430 8.23 13.80 -16.25
N ALA A 431 7.36 14.58 -15.61
CA ALA A 431 7.39 16.04 -15.70
C ALA A 431 8.70 16.62 -15.17
N THR A 432 9.19 16.13 -14.02
CA THR A 432 10.45 16.62 -13.46
C THR A 432 11.66 16.12 -14.22
N ALA A 433 11.65 14.89 -14.74
CA ALA A 433 12.72 14.41 -15.61
C ALA A 433 12.87 15.30 -16.85
N GLY A 434 11.77 15.71 -17.48
CA GLY A 434 11.78 16.65 -18.61
C GLY A 434 12.35 18.01 -18.23
N LEU A 435 11.95 18.56 -17.07
CA LEU A 435 12.46 19.87 -16.59
C LEU A 435 13.95 19.84 -16.24
N VAL A 436 14.43 18.72 -15.70
CA VAL A 436 15.85 18.54 -15.33
C VAL A 436 16.75 18.40 -16.55
N THR A 437 16.29 17.71 -17.59
CA THR A 437 17.08 17.52 -18.84
C THR A 437 17.23 18.79 -19.66
N GLU A 438 16.31 19.76 -19.55
CA GLU A 438 16.40 21.08 -20.16
C GLU A 438 17.32 22.04 -19.36
N SER A 439 18.34 21.53 -18.77
CA SER A 439 19.58 21.98 -18.12
C SER A 439 19.72 23.39 -17.51
N ASN A 440 18.87 24.36 -17.81
CA ASN A 440 18.97 25.73 -17.29
C ASN A 440 17.85 26.12 -16.31
N THR A 441 16.92 25.21 -16.04
CA THR A 441 15.75 25.50 -15.19
C THR A 441 16.12 25.55 -13.72
N PHE A 442 17.06 24.72 -13.29
CA PHE A 442 17.48 24.61 -11.89
C PHE A 442 18.93 25.05 -11.65
N HIS A 443 19.20 25.55 -10.47
CA HIS A 443 20.57 25.85 -10.04
C HIS A 443 21.41 24.56 -9.98
N GLN A 444 22.55 24.54 -10.62
CA GLN A 444 23.52 23.47 -10.43
C GLN A 444 24.23 23.69 -9.08
N CYS A 445 24.21 22.64 -8.24
CA CYS A 445 24.95 22.59 -6.98
C CYS A 445 26.42 22.20 -7.14
#